data_7f59ad9a040c1533bfe244fdea74221d
#
_entry.id   7f59ad9a040c1533bfe244fdea74221d
#
_cell.length_a   1.000
_cell.length_b   1.000
_cell.length_c   1.000
_cell.angle_alpha   90.00
_cell.angle_beta   90.00
_cell.angle_gamma   90.00
#
_symmetry.space_group_name_H-M   'P 1'
#
loop_
_entity.id
_entity.type
_entity.pdbx_description
1 polymer ?
#
loop_
_entity_poly.entity_id
_entity_poly.type
_entity_poly.pdbx_seq_one_letter_code
_entity_poly.pdbx_strand_id
1 'polypeptide(L)'
;PCILIYMSLVNKNELIGSLALLLFVVFSCIRLAVFNLKKDSNTDDSDFFSGVPTPAGCGLLILPLVQSFLGFDWAEKNEIFLSVYIFIVGLLLVSNLPTFSSKQFKIRISRKNYLYFSLLFFFIYLSLINFLWIAINVMGIIYLISMPVSFWKYKTTN
;
A
#
# COMPACT_ATOMS: atom_id res chain seq x y z
N PRO A 1 4.14 2.68 -11.06
CA PRO A 1 2.97 3.47 -10.64
C PRO A 1 3.16 4.96 -10.88
N CYS A 2 4.34 5.56 -10.60
CA CYS A 2 4.56 7.01 -10.76
C CYS A 2 4.28 7.51 -12.17
N ILE A 3 4.73 6.80 -13.22
CA ILE A 3 4.49 7.17 -14.61
C ILE A 3 3.00 7.18 -14.92
N LEU A 4 2.25 6.18 -14.46
CA LEU A 4 0.80 6.10 -14.67
C LEU A 4 0.08 7.31 -14.06
N ILE A 5 0.41 7.67 -12.83
CA ILE A 5 -0.19 8.82 -12.15
C ILE A 5 0.21 10.13 -12.84
N TYR A 6 1.47 10.27 -13.22
CA TYR A 6 1.93 11.44 -13.95
C TYR A 6 1.16 11.65 -15.26
N MET A 7 0.96 10.58 -16.02
CA MET A 7 0.26 10.68 -17.30
C MET A 7 -1.26 10.85 -17.17
N SER A 8 -1.86 10.36 -16.09
CA SER A 8 -3.32 10.32 -15.95
C SER A 8 -3.89 11.42 -15.08
N LEU A 9 -3.19 11.83 -14.02
CA LEU A 9 -3.73 12.72 -12.98
C LEU A 9 -2.94 14.01 -12.80
N VAL A 10 -1.64 14.02 -13.15
CA VAL A 10 -0.82 15.22 -13.00
C VAL A 10 -0.93 16.06 -14.26
N ASN A 11 -1.30 17.32 -14.11
CA ASN A 11 -1.31 18.25 -15.22
C ASN A 11 0.13 18.54 -15.67
N LYS A 12 0.42 18.43 -16.97
CA LYS A 12 1.78 18.54 -17.53
C LYS A 12 2.49 19.86 -17.23
N ASN A 13 1.76 20.88 -16.87
CA ASN A 13 2.29 22.23 -16.59
C ASN A 13 2.56 22.49 -15.10
N GLU A 14 2.26 21.55 -14.20
CA GLU A 14 2.42 21.78 -12.76
C GLU A 14 3.65 21.06 -12.20
N LEU A 15 4.58 21.87 -11.67
CA LEU A 15 5.82 21.39 -11.05
C LEU A 15 5.57 20.61 -9.74
N ILE A 16 4.51 20.97 -9.00
CA ILE A 16 4.25 20.43 -7.66
C ILE A 16 3.96 18.92 -7.70
N GLY A 17 3.09 18.48 -8.62
CA GLY A 17 2.77 17.07 -8.79
C GLY A 17 3.97 16.23 -9.23
N SER A 18 4.76 16.75 -10.16
CA SER A 18 5.97 16.08 -10.62
C SER A 18 7.04 15.95 -9.53
N LEU A 19 7.23 17.02 -8.73
CA LEU A 19 8.14 16.99 -7.57
C LEU A 19 7.68 16.00 -6.50
N ALA A 20 6.39 15.93 -6.21
CA ALA A 20 5.85 14.94 -5.25
C ALA A 20 6.13 13.51 -5.70
N LEU A 21 5.98 13.20 -6.99
CA LEU A 21 6.30 11.88 -7.56
C LEU A 21 7.80 11.57 -7.52
N LEU A 22 8.66 12.55 -7.81
CA LEU A 22 10.12 12.40 -7.67
C LEU A 22 10.51 12.08 -6.22
N LEU A 23 9.95 12.81 -5.25
CA LEU A 23 10.18 12.56 -3.82
C LEU A 23 9.72 11.15 -3.42
N PHE A 24 8.56 10.69 -3.93
CA PHE A 24 8.11 9.31 -3.68
C PHE A 24 9.12 8.27 -4.20
N VAL A 25 9.69 8.49 -5.38
CA VAL A 25 10.73 7.59 -5.93
C VAL A 25 11.97 7.58 -5.03
N VAL A 26 12.44 8.75 -4.58
CA VAL A 26 13.57 8.88 -3.66
C VAL A 26 13.29 8.12 -2.35
N PHE A 27 12.13 8.33 -1.74
CA PHE A 27 11.73 7.62 -0.51
C PHE A 27 11.65 6.10 -0.72
N SER A 28 11.16 5.66 -1.87
CA SER A 28 11.14 4.23 -2.23
C SER A 28 12.55 3.64 -2.35
N CYS A 29 13.50 4.36 -2.93
CA CYS A 29 14.91 3.95 -3.00
C CYS A 29 15.56 3.89 -1.62
N ILE A 30 15.34 4.91 -0.77
CA ILE A 30 15.84 4.92 0.61
C ILE A 30 15.28 3.72 1.37
N ARG A 31 13.98 3.44 1.24
CA ARG A 31 13.35 2.29 1.88
C ARG A 31 13.99 0.97 1.48
N LEU A 32 14.27 0.79 0.19
CA LEU A 32 14.91 -0.42 -0.33
C LEU A 32 16.35 -0.56 0.21
N ALA A 33 17.10 0.54 0.26
CA ALA A 33 18.46 0.54 0.81
C ALA A 33 18.47 0.15 2.30
N VAL A 34 17.59 0.75 3.12
CA VAL A 34 17.44 0.42 4.55
C VAL A 34 17.04 -1.04 4.75
N PHE A 35 16.14 -1.57 3.91
CA PHE A 35 15.72 -2.97 3.98
C PHE A 35 16.91 -3.94 3.70
N ASN A 36 17.71 -3.64 2.69
CA ASN A 36 18.89 -4.47 2.35
C ASN A 36 19.92 -4.46 3.49
N LEU A 37 20.21 -3.29 4.08
CA LEU A 37 21.15 -3.18 5.21
C LEU A 37 20.68 -3.97 6.43
N LYS A 38 19.39 -3.95 6.75
CA LYS A 38 18.82 -4.72 7.86
C LYS A 38 18.88 -6.23 7.63
N LYS A 39 18.70 -6.69 6.40
CA LYS A 39 18.77 -8.10 6.06
C LYS A 39 20.16 -8.70 6.29
N ASP A 40 21.22 -7.94 6.04
CA ASP A 40 22.60 -8.37 6.21
C ASP A 40 22.99 -8.48 7.71
N SER A 41 22.30 -7.81 8.61
CA SER A 41 22.62 -7.79 10.05
C SER A 41 22.05 -8.96 10.88
N ASN A 42 21.36 -9.92 10.27
CA ASN A 42 20.77 -11.12 10.93
C ASN A 42 19.95 -10.85 12.22
N THR A 43 19.42 -9.63 12.41
CA THR A 43 18.70 -9.22 13.62
C THR A 43 17.18 -9.31 13.48
N ASP A 44 16.66 -10.01 12.47
CA ASP A 44 15.24 -10.05 12.12
C ASP A 44 14.42 -11.11 12.88
N ASP A 45 14.39 -11.02 14.23
CA ASP A 45 13.40 -11.74 15.05
C ASP A 45 12.17 -10.85 15.40
N SER A 46 12.03 -9.68 14.77
CA SER A 46 10.88 -8.82 15.05
C SER A 46 9.64 -9.24 14.25
N ASP A 47 8.53 -9.48 14.96
CA ASP A 47 7.21 -9.80 14.40
C ASP A 47 6.58 -8.66 13.59
N PHE A 48 7.19 -7.47 13.58
CA PHE A 48 6.70 -6.26 12.92
C PHE A 48 7.72 -5.74 11.92
N PHE A 49 7.23 -5.34 10.74
CA PHE A 49 8.03 -4.57 9.79
C PHE A 49 8.14 -3.11 10.25
N SER A 50 9.32 -2.54 10.14
CA SER A 50 9.55 -1.12 10.32
C SER A 50 9.15 -0.39 9.02
N GLY A 51 8.07 0.37 9.03
CA GLY A 51 7.54 1.13 7.89
C GLY A 51 6.71 0.34 6.90
N VAL A 52 6.09 1.04 5.94
CA VAL A 52 5.24 0.44 4.89
C VAL A 52 6.10 -0.31 3.88
N PRO A 53 5.80 -1.57 3.55
CA PRO A 53 6.50 -2.29 2.47
C PRO A 53 6.33 -1.58 1.13
N THR A 54 7.39 -1.49 0.33
CA THR A 54 7.38 -0.80 -0.97
C THR A 54 6.23 -1.26 -1.89
N PRO A 55 5.90 -2.55 -2.02
CA PRO A 55 4.75 -2.97 -2.84
C PRO A 55 3.41 -2.40 -2.34
N ALA A 56 3.22 -2.32 -1.02
CA ALA A 56 2.02 -1.73 -0.45
C ALA A 56 1.98 -0.20 -0.68
N GLY A 57 3.12 0.49 -0.55
CA GLY A 57 3.24 1.89 -0.91
C GLY A 57 2.91 2.18 -2.38
N CYS A 58 3.34 1.31 -3.30
CA CYS A 58 2.96 1.40 -4.71
C CYS A 58 1.46 1.19 -4.92
N GLY A 59 0.85 0.25 -4.18
CA GLY A 59 -0.59 0.04 -4.20
C GLY A 59 -1.37 1.26 -3.71
N LEU A 60 -0.92 1.86 -2.60
CA LEU A 60 -1.50 3.12 -2.09
C LEU A 60 -1.36 4.26 -3.10
N LEU A 61 -0.21 4.38 -3.75
CA LEU A 61 0.02 5.41 -4.76
C LEU A 61 -0.98 5.35 -5.92
N ILE A 62 -1.41 4.15 -6.32
CA ILE A 62 -2.37 3.95 -7.42
C ILE A 62 -3.82 4.22 -6.99
N LEU A 63 -4.13 4.25 -5.70
CA LEU A 63 -5.50 4.44 -5.21
C LEU A 63 -6.25 5.65 -5.81
N PRO A 64 -5.67 6.85 -5.91
CA PRO A 64 -6.34 8.00 -6.54
C PRO A 64 -6.77 7.72 -7.98
N LEU A 65 -5.93 7.01 -8.75
CA LEU A 65 -6.25 6.60 -10.11
C LEU A 65 -7.41 5.58 -10.15
N VAL A 66 -7.41 4.62 -9.24
CA VAL A 66 -8.52 3.65 -9.11
C VAL A 66 -9.82 4.36 -8.74
N GLN A 67 -9.75 5.37 -7.88
CA GLN A 67 -10.92 6.17 -7.48
C GLN A 67 -11.44 7.02 -8.65
N SER A 68 -10.58 7.57 -9.49
CA SER A 68 -10.99 8.25 -10.73
C SER A 68 -11.77 7.30 -11.65
N PHE A 69 -11.35 6.04 -11.84
CA PHE A 69 -12.12 5.03 -12.59
C PHE A 69 -13.46 4.65 -11.96
N LEU A 70 -13.64 4.87 -10.66
CA LEU A 70 -14.90 4.68 -9.95
C LEU A 70 -15.81 5.93 -9.98
N GLY A 71 -15.37 7.01 -10.63
CA GLY A 71 -16.10 8.27 -10.75
C GLY A 71 -15.85 9.26 -9.61
N PHE A 72 -14.81 9.04 -8.80
CA PHE A 72 -14.40 10.00 -7.77
C PHE A 72 -13.28 10.90 -8.27
N ASP A 73 -13.60 12.04 -8.88
CA ASP A 73 -12.66 12.94 -9.58
C ASP A 73 -11.90 13.91 -8.65
N TRP A 74 -11.80 13.62 -7.36
CA TRP A 74 -11.14 14.54 -6.42
C TRP A 74 -9.65 14.75 -6.74
N ALA A 75 -8.99 13.71 -7.23
CA ALA A 75 -7.58 13.75 -7.59
C ALA A 75 -7.32 14.57 -8.85
N GLU A 76 -8.26 14.55 -9.80
CA GLU A 76 -8.17 15.35 -11.03
C GLU A 76 -8.51 16.82 -10.80
N LYS A 77 -9.45 17.08 -9.88
CA LYS A 77 -9.93 18.45 -9.59
C LYS A 77 -9.00 19.24 -8.66
N ASN A 78 -8.21 18.56 -7.84
CA ASN A 78 -7.39 19.18 -6.80
C ASN A 78 -5.96 18.60 -6.80
N GLU A 79 -5.11 19.11 -7.67
CA GLU A 79 -3.73 18.66 -7.81
C GLU A 79 -2.89 18.84 -6.53
N ILE A 80 -3.18 19.88 -5.74
CA ILE A 80 -2.52 20.10 -4.46
C ILE A 80 -2.82 18.94 -3.50
N PHE A 81 -4.08 18.51 -3.41
CA PHE A 81 -4.46 17.36 -2.57
C PHE A 81 -3.79 16.07 -3.03
N LEU A 82 -3.72 15.86 -4.34
CA LEU A 82 -3.01 14.71 -4.91
C LEU A 82 -1.53 14.75 -4.55
N SER A 83 -0.87 15.88 -4.68
CA SER A 83 0.56 16.05 -4.36
C SER A 83 0.83 15.82 -2.88
N VAL A 84 0.00 16.36 -1.99
CA VAL A 84 0.09 16.13 -0.54
C VAL A 84 -0.13 14.65 -0.21
N TYR A 85 -1.10 14.00 -0.85
CA TYR A 85 -1.35 12.57 -0.68
C TYR A 85 -0.11 11.74 -1.08
N ILE A 86 0.47 12.00 -2.26
CA ILE A 86 1.67 11.31 -2.75
C ILE A 86 2.84 11.51 -1.78
N PHE A 87 3.03 12.72 -1.27
CA PHE A 87 4.06 13.03 -0.30
C PHE A 87 3.88 12.28 1.01
N ILE A 88 2.66 12.22 1.55
CA ILE A 88 2.33 11.47 2.76
C ILE A 88 2.61 9.97 2.56
N VAL A 89 2.19 9.39 1.44
CA VAL A 89 2.47 7.98 1.13
C VAL A 89 3.98 7.73 1.04
N GLY A 90 4.75 8.66 0.46
CA GLY A 90 6.20 8.60 0.44
C GLY A 90 6.83 8.62 1.84
N LEU A 91 6.36 9.50 2.72
CA LEU A 91 6.81 9.54 4.12
C LEU A 91 6.49 8.26 4.88
N LEU A 92 5.35 7.63 4.62
CA LEU A 92 4.97 6.36 5.24
C LEU A 92 5.96 5.23 4.87
N LEU A 93 6.56 5.26 3.68
CA LEU A 93 7.58 4.28 3.28
C LEU A 93 8.83 4.34 4.17
N VAL A 94 9.28 5.54 4.51
CA VAL A 94 10.50 5.78 5.30
C VAL A 94 10.22 5.80 6.80
N SER A 95 8.95 5.88 7.21
CA SER A 95 8.55 5.91 8.62
C SER A 95 8.93 4.60 9.34
N ASN A 96 9.19 4.68 10.64
CA ASN A 96 9.42 3.53 11.50
C ASN A 96 8.12 2.96 12.11
N LEU A 97 6.97 3.18 11.45
CA LEU A 97 5.69 2.68 11.94
C LEU A 97 5.68 1.15 11.91
N PRO A 98 5.32 0.48 13.01
CA PRO A 98 5.19 -0.97 13.02
C PRO A 98 4.01 -1.39 12.15
N THR A 99 4.27 -2.11 11.06
CA THR A 99 3.22 -2.68 10.21
C THR A 99 3.16 -4.19 10.40
N PHE A 100 1.94 -4.76 10.29
CA PHE A 100 1.75 -6.19 10.47
C PHE A 100 2.58 -6.99 9.46
N SER A 101 3.34 -7.97 9.97
CA SER A 101 4.06 -8.93 9.14
C SER A 101 3.14 -10.09 8.76
N SER A 102 3.19 -10.52 7.50
CA SER A 102 2.48 -11.72 7.00
C SER A 102 2.92 -13.01 7.70
N LYS A 103 4.03 -13.00 8.43
CA LYS A 103 4.53 -14.17 9.18
C LYS A 103 3.58 -14.67 10.26
N GLN A 104 2.66 -13.80 10.76
CA GLN A 104 1.68 -14.19 11.78
C GLN A 104 0.51 -15.03 11.24
N PHE A 105 0.28 -15.03 9.94
CA PHE A 105 -0.80 -15.80 9.32
C PHE A 105 -0.39 -17.24 9.01
N LYS A 106 -0.19 -18.08 10.05
CA LYS A 106 -0.04 -19.52 9.88
C LYS A 106 -1.41 -20.19 9.75
N ILE A 107 -1.97 -20.21 8.55
CA ILE A 107 -3.23 -20.90 8.26
C ILE A 107 -2.93 -22.39 8.15
N ARG A 108 -3.29 -23.18 9.18
CA ARG A 108 -3.30 -24.64 9.10
C ARG A 108 -4.61 -25.09 8.45
N ILE A 109 -4.56 -25.39 7.15
CA ILE A 109 -5.71 -25.93 6.42
C ILE A 109 -5.78 -27.43 6.67
N SER A 110 -6.89 -27.90 7.27
CA SER A 110 -7.16 -29.34 7.39
C SER A 110 -7.56 -29.93 6.03
N ARG A 111 -7.12 -31.15 5.73
CA ARG A 111 -7.44 -31.83 4.45
C ARG A 111 -8.95 -31.89 4.15
N LYS A 112 -9.80 -31.96 5.16
CA LYS A 112 -11.26 -31.98 5.01
C LYS A 112 -11.86 -30.69 4.45
N ASN A 113 -11.15 -29.57 4.58
CA ASN A 113 -11.66 -28.25 4.21
C ASN A 113 -11.11 -27.73 2.88
N TYR A 114 -10.28 -28.50 2.16
CA TYR A 114 -9.71 -28.05 0.89
C TYR A 114 -10.77 -27.65 -0.14
N LEU A 115 -11.87 -28.38 -0.22
CA LEU A 115 -12.94 -28.11 -1.17
C LEU A 115 -13.62 -26.77 -0.88
N TYR A 116 -13.90 -26.48 0.40
CA TYR A 116 -14.47 -25.17 0.78
C TYR A 116 -13.50 -24.02 0.51
N PHE A 117 -12.21 -24.23 0.78
CA PHE A 117 -11.19 -23.22 0.47
C PHE A 117 -11.03 -22.98 -1.03
N SER A 118 -11.07 -24.03 -1.84
CA SER A 118 -10.98 -23.89 -3.30
C SER A 118 -12.21 -23.18 -3.89
N LEU A 119 -13.41 -23.49 -3.40
CA LEU A 119 -14.63 -22.79 -3.79
C LEU A 119 -14.60 -21.32 -3.36
N LEU A 120 -14.20 -21.04 -2.12
CA LEU A 120 -14.03 -19.67 -1.63
C LEU A 120 -13.05 -18.88 -2.50
N PHE A 121 -11.90 -19.48 -2.82
CA PHE A 121 -10.89 -18.85 -3.67
C PHE A 121 -11.42 -18.61 -5.09
N PHE A 122 -12.19 -19.53 -5.64
CA PHE A 122 -12.83 -19.38 -6.93
C PHE A 122 -13.86 -18.23 -6.94
N PHE A 123 -14.69 -18.11 -5.90
CA PHE A 123 -15.62 -16.98 -5.77
C PHE A 123 -14.92 -15.63 -5.61
N ILE A 124 -13.84 -15.58 -4.83
CA ILE A 124 -12.99 -14.38 -4.71
C ILE A 124 -12.40 -14.02 -6.07
N TYR A 125 -11.90 -14.99 -6.82
CA TYR A 125 -11.34 -14.78 -8.16
C TYR A 125 -12.38 -14.23 -9.14
N LEU A 126 -13.59 -14.79 -9.17
CA LEU A 126 -14.70 -14.28 -9.98
C LEU A 126 -15.11 -12.85 -9.59
N SER A 127 -15.15 -12.56 -8.29
CA SER A 127 -15.43 -11.22 -7.78
C SER A 127 -14.36 -10.20 -8.20
N LEU A 128 -13.08 -10.59 -8.15
CA LEU A 128 -11.97 -9.74 -8.60
C LEU A 128 -12.05 -9.41 -10.08
N ILE A 129 -12.44 -10.36 -10.94
CA ILE A 129 -12.58 -10.10 -12.38
C ILE A 129 -13.71 -9.12 -12.66
N ASN A 130 -14.87 -9.29 -12.01
CA ASN A 130 -16.05 -8.47 -12.29
C ASN A 130 -15.98 -7.07 -11.64
N PHE A 131 -15.36 -6.97 -10.48
CA PHE A 131 -15.31 -5.74 -9.65
C PHE A 131 -13.88 -5.34 -9.27
N LEU A 132 -12.94 -5.46 -10.22
CA LEU A 132 -11.51 -5.25 -9.98
C LEU A 132 -11.22 -3.89 -9.31
N TRP A 133 -11.79 -2.81 -9.82
CA TRP A 133 -11.55 -1.46 -9.31
C TRP A 133 -12.07 -1.28 -7.88
N ILE A 134 -13.26 -1.83 -7.62
CA ILE A 134 -13.86 -1.80 -6.28
C ILE A 134 -13.03 -2.61 -5.30
N ALA A 135 -12.58 -3.82 -5.70
CA ALA A 135 -11.78 -4.68 -4.85
C ALA A 135 -10.43 -4.04 -4.48
N ILE A 136 -9.72 -3.44 -5.45
CA ILE A 136 -8.46 -2.73 -5.20
C ILE A 136 -8.69 -1.54 -4.26
N ASN A 137 -9.75 -0.77 -4.47
CA ASN A 137 -10.10 0.37 -3.61
C ASN A 137 -10.35 -0.07 -2.16
N VAL A 138 -11.19 -1.09 -1.97
CA VAL A 138 -11.51 -1.64 -0.64
C VAL A 138 -10.25 -2.17 0.05
N MET A 139 -9.40 -2.94 -0.65
CA MET A 139 -8.14 -3.43 -0.09
C MET A 139 -7.22 -2.29 0.34
N GLY A 140 -7.09 -1.24 -0.46
CA GLY A 140 -6.29 -0.07 -0.13
C GLY A 140 -6.80 0.68 1.10
N ILE A 141 -8.13 0.87 1.20
CA ILE A 141 -8.76 1.51 2.37
C ILE A 141 -8.56 0.67 3.64
N ILE A 142 -8.79 -0.65 3.56
CA ILE A 142 -8.56 -1.57 4.69
C ILE A 142 -7.09 -1.49 5.14
N TYR A 143 -6.15 -1.44 4.19
CA TYR A 143 -4.73 -1.32 4.52
C TYR A 143 -4.42 0.01 5.22
N LEU A 144 -4.97 1.15 4.76
CA LEU A 144 -4.82 2.44 5.43
C LEU A 144 -5.36 2.43 6.86
N ILE A 145 -6.53 1.80 7.08
CA ILE A 145 -7.13 1.67 8.42
C ILE A 145 -6.31 0.73 9.30
N SER A 146 -5.66 -0.28 8.74
CA SER A 146 -4.83 -1.23 9.50
C SER A 146 -3.58 -0.59 10.13
N MET A 147 -3.07 0.50 9.55
CA MET A 147 -1.86 1.19 10.06
C MET A 147 -2.04 1.77 11.47
N PRO A 148 -3.06 2.60 11.75
CA PRO A 148 -3.26 3.12 13.10
C PRO A 148 -3.59 2.01 14.11
N VAL A 149 -4.28 0.95 13.68
CA VAL A 149 -4.57 -0.22 14.54
C VAL A 149 -3.27 -0.96 14.91
N SER A 150 -2.37 -1.14 13.95
CA SER A 150 -1.05 -1.75 14.18
C SER A 150 -0.21 -0.93 15.14
N PHE A 151 -0.22 0.39 14.99
CA PHE A 151 0.49 1.31 15.89
C PHE A 151 -0.07 1.26 17.31
N TRP A 152 -1.39 1.24 17.47
CA TRP A 152 -2.03 1.16 18.79
C TRP A 152 -1.71 -0.17 19.48
N LYS A 153 -1.78 -1.29 18.74
CA LYS A 153 -1.44 -2.61 19.28
C LYS A 153 0.03 -2.70 19.70
N TYR A 154 0.93 -2.14 18.90
CA TYR A 154 2.37 -2.09 19.25
C TYR A 154 2.62 -1.33 20.56
N LYS A 155 1.93 -0.20 20.77
CA LYS A 155 2.04 0.62 21.99
C LYS A 155 1.47 -0.09 23.22
N THR A 156 0.51 -1.01 23.06
CA THR A 156 -0.09 -1.76 24.20
C THR A 156 0.69 -3.02 24.54
N THR A 157 1.60 -3.48 23.68
CA THR A 157 2.37 -4.72 23.90
C THR A 157 3.79 -4.43 24.42
N ASN A 158 4.28 -3.18 24.29
CA ASN A 158 5.51 -2.67 24.88
C ASN A 158 5.19 -1.66 25.99
#